data_adef20b4e321bed4f69e55cde729dffb
#
_entry.id   adef20b4e321bed4f69e55cde729dffb
#
_cell.length_a   1.000
_cell.length_b   1.000
_cell.length_c   1.000
_cell.angle_alpha   90.00
_cell.angle_beta   90.00
_cell.angle_gamma   90.00
#
_symmetry.space_group_name_H-M   'P 1'
#
loop_
_entity.id
_entity.type
_entity.pdbx_description
1 polymer ?
#
loop_
_entity_poly.entity_id
_entity_poly.type
_entity_poly.pdbx_seq_one_letter_code
_entity_poly.pdbx_strand_id
1 'polypeptide(L)'
;MWIGKSGHSLVWGGCRLGLMETIAEGFREGASSIAECGRGKLIGVIPEIIEERGKSFSPVDQAVYCKNLSERKEIMINLSDVMVALPGGIGTLDEIFTVVSSATIGYTDKKIILYNISGFWNPLISLMNHLESQGMIRGDYRQRILVAETPEELSSMFRLLPARS
;
A
#
# COMPACT_ATOMS: atom_id res chain seq x y z
N MET A 1 6.04 -9.44 8.24
CA MET A 1 5.98 -10.88 8.61
C MET A 1 4.71 -11.59 8.14
N TRP A 2 3.49 -11.18 8.51
CA TRP A 2 2.25 -11.88 8.12
C TRP A 2 2.07 -12.01 6.60
N ILE A 3 2.22 -10.93 5.81
CA ILE A 3 2.07 -10.95 4.34
C ILE A 3 2.97 -12.01 3.71
N GLY A 4 4.25 -12.07 4.10
CA GLY A 4 5.19 -13.08 3.60
C GLY A 4 4.77 -14.51 3.98
N LYS A 5 4.32 -14.74 5.21
CA LYS A 5 3.83 -16.05 5.68
C LYS A 5 2.58 -16.53 4.95
N SER A 6 1.79 -15.62 4.41
CA SER A 6 0.53 -15.95 3.72
C SER A 6 0.73 -16.19 2.21
N GLY A 7 1.94 -16.16 1.69
CA GLY A 7 2.24 -16.36 0.27
C GLY A 7 1.87 -15.18 -0.63
N HIS A 8 1.43 -14.05 -0.06
CA HIS A 8 1.16 -12.83 -0.82
C HIS A 8 2.46 -12.17 -1.29
N SER A 9 2.43 -11.50 -2.42
CA SER A 9 3.51 -10.59 -2.84
C SER A 9 3.36 -9.24 -2.15
N LEU A 10 4.48 -8.55 -1.93
CA LEU A 10 4.53 -7.19 -1.42
C LEU A 10 5.06 -6.25 -2.50
N VAL A 11 4.22 -5.31 -2.94
CA VAL A 11 4.61 -4.19 -3.80
C VAL A 11 4.77 -2.95 -2.93
N TRP A 12 5.94 -2.31 -2.99
CA TRP A 12 6.18 -1.10 -2.19
C TRP A 12 7.20 -0.17 -2.87
N GLY A 13 7.44 0.99 -2.26
CA GLY A 13 8.27 2.05 -2.83
C GLY A 13 9.78 1.78 -2.93
N GLY A 14 10.25 0.60 -2.57
CA GLY A 14 11.62 0.15 -2.82
C GLY A 14 12.75 0.87 -2.07
N CYS A 15 12.43 1.78 -1.13
CA CYS A 15 13.45 2.57 -0.44
C CYS A 15 13.88 1.94 0.89
N ARG A 16 15.18 2.14 1.22
CA ARG A 16 15.74 1.82 2.53
C ARG A 16 15.56 3.00 3.47
N LEU A 17 14.33 3.21 3.96
CA LEU A 17 14.00 4.31 4.86
C LEU A 17 12.80 3.99 5.75
N GLY A 18 12.98 4.04 7.08
CA GLY A 18 11.91 3.96 8.07
C GLY A 18 11.03 2.72 7.92
N LEU A 19 9.70 2.89 7.96
CA LEU A 19 8.75 1.78 7.84
C LEU A 19 8.85 1.02 6.52
N MET A 20 9.32 1.61 5.44
CA MET A 20 9.51 0.93 4.15
C MET A 20 10.57 -0.18 4.26
N GLU A 21 11.68 0.07 4.95
CA GLU A 21 12.71 -0.93 5.21
C GLU A 21 12.18 -2.03 6.16
N THR A 22 11.58 -1.63 7.28
CA THR A 22 11.02 -2.57 8.27
C THR A 22 9.98 -3.53 7.66
N ILE A 23 9.15 -3.04 6.73
CA ILE A 23 8.16 -3.88 6.04
C ILE A 23 8.85 -4.91 5.14
N ALA A 24 9.84 -4.50 4.38
CA ALA A 24 10.57 -5.38 3.47
C ALA A 24 11.31 -6.49 4.24
N GLU A 25 11.95 -6.13 5.35
CA GLU A 25 12.60 -7.10 6.26
C GLU A 25 11.59 -8.07 6.87
N GLY A 26 10.49 -7.55 7.43
CA GLY A 26 9.44 -8.39 8.01
C GLY A 26 8.73 -9.27 6.96
N PHE A 27 8.62 -8.81 5.71
CA PHE A 27 8.15 -9.64 4.61
C PHE A 27 9.09 -10.81 4.37
N ARG A 28 10.39 -10.56 4.22
CA ARG A 28 11.41 -11.59 3.98
C ARG A 28 11.47 -12.62 5.08
N GLU A 29 11.44 -12.17 6.33
CA GLU A 29 11.39 -13.06 7.48
C GLU A 29 10.16 -13.98 7.42
N GLY A 30 8.99 -13.45 7.08
CA GLY A 30 7.78 -14.24 6.90
C GLY A 30 7.88 -15.20 5.72
N ALA A 31 8.36 -14.74 4.57
CA ALA A 31 8.47 -15.53 3.35
C ALA A 31 9.49 -16.67 3.47
N SER A 32 10.54 -16.52 4.28
CA SER A 32 11.54 -17.58 4.51
C SER A 32 10.97 -18.85 5.14
N SER A 33 9.79 -18.76 5.76
CA SER A 33 9.09 -19.90 6.37
C SER A 33 8.24 -20.71 5.38
N ILE A 34 8.15 -20.29 4.11
CA ILE A 34 7.34 -20.93 3.07
C ILE A 34 8.24 -21.54 1.99
N ALA A 35 7.82 -22.70 1.47
CA ALA A 35 8.49 -23.32 0.31
C ALA A 35 8.46 -22.39 -0.92
N GLU A 36 9.49 -22.43 -1.76
CA GLU A 36 9.65 -21.53 -2.91
C GLU A 36 8.43 -21.49 -3.84
N CYS A 37 7.81 -22.65 -4.08
CA CYS A 37 6.64 -22.74 -4.97
C CYS A 37 5.38 -22.00 -4.48
N GLY A 38 5.31 -21.64 -3.20
CA GLY A 38 4.20 -20.88 -2.61
C GLY A 38 4.57 -19.49 -2.12
N ARG A 39 5.83 -19.06 -2.37
CA ARG A 39 6.35 -17.79 -1.86
C ARG A 39 5.92 -16.62 -2.74
N GLY A 40 5.32 -15.61 -2.11
CA GLY A 40 5.13 -14.31 -2.74
C GLY A 40 6.44 -13.55 -3.01
N LYS A 41 6.40 -12.58 -3.90
CA LYS A 41 7.56 -11.77 -4.29
C LYS A 41 7.62 -10.44 -3.54
N LEU A 42 8.84 -9.99 -3.26
CA LEU A 42 9.14 -8.65 -2.81
C LEU A 42 9.44 -7.77 -4.03
N ILE A 43 8.52 -6.87 -4.39
CA ILE A 43 8.55 -6.07 -5.62
C ILE A 43 8.75 -4.60 -5.26
N GLY A 44 9.94 -4.06 -5.51
CA GLY A 44 10.25 -2.65 -5.28
C GLY A 44 9.97 -1.80 -6.52
N VAL A 45 9.16 -0.73 -6.39
CA VAL A 45 8.97 0.28 -7.43
C VAL A 45 9.84 1.48 -7.10
N ILE A 46 10.97 1.60 -7.79
CA ILE A 46 12.11 2.44 -7.41
C ILE A 46 12.26 3.60 -8.39
N PRO A 47 12.09 4.86 -7.96
CA PRO A 47 12.48 6.01 -8.79
C PRO A 47 13.98 5.98 -9.10
N GLU A 48 14.36 6.23 -10.36
CA GLU A 48 15.76 6.25 -10.83
C GLU A 48 16.64 7.12 -9.92
N ILE A 49 16.14 8.29 -9.51
CA ILE A 49 16.87 9.21 -8.61
C ILE A 49 17.16 8.60 -7.22
N ILE A 50 16.35 7.64 -6.76
CA ILE A 50 16.57 6.95 -5.48
C ILE A 50 17.66 5.90 -5.63
N GLU A 51 17.68 5.21 -6.76
CA GLU A 51 18.73 4.25 -7.12
C GLU A 51 20.08 4.95 -7.26
N GLU A 52 20.15 6.05 -8.01
CA GLU A 52 21.35 6.88 -8.17
C GLU A 52 21.92 7.37 -6.85
N ARG A 53 21.06 7.61 -5.86
CA ARG A 53 21.48 8.03 -4.51
C ARG A 53 21.86 6.86 -3.58
N GLY A 54 21.81 5.61 -4.06
CA GLY A 54 22.10 4.42 -3.27
C GLY A 54 21.14 4.20 -2.10
N LYS A 55 19.89 4.66 -2.21
CA LYS A 55 18.87 4.56 -1.15
C LYS A 55 17.82 3.48 -1.42
N SER A 56 18.01 2.68 -2.47
CA SER A 56 17.16 1.52 -2.75
C SER A 56 17.41 0.39 -1.75
N PHE A 57 16.37 -0.35 -1.47
CA PHE A 57 16.45 -1.56 -0.64
C PHE A 57 16.89 -2.75 -1.48
N SER A 58 17.87 -3.51 -0.99
CA SER A 58 18.37 -4.73 -1.64
C SER A 58 18.64 -5.79 -0.57
N PRO A 59 18.42 -7.08 -0.90
CA PRO A 59 17.97 -7.61 -2.18
C PRO A 59 16.43 -7.56 -2.32
N VAL A 60 15.90 -7.44 -3.54
CA VAL A 60 14.49 -7.58 -3.91
C VAL A 60 14.33 -8.73 -4.89
N ASP A 61 13.14 -9.34 -4.95
CA ASP A 61 12.87 -10.39 -5.93
C ASP A 61 12.61 -9.79 -7.32
N GLN A 62 12.06 -8.57 -7.34
CA GLN A 62 11.85 -7.82 -8.57
C GLN A 62 12.00 -6.31 -8.31
N ALA A 63 12.86 -5.64 -9.07
CA ALA A 63 12.95 -4.19 -9.13
C ALA A 63 12.23 -3.68 -10.38
N VAL A 64 11.37 -2.67 -10.21
CA VAL A 64 10.70 -1.94 -11.31
C VAL A 64 11.12 -0.48 -11.19
N TYR A 65 11.88 0.01 -12.16
CA TYR A 65 12.35 1.39 -12.16
C TYR A 65 11.31 2.31 -12.79
N CYS A 66 11.23 3.55 -12.29
CA CYS A 66 10.31 4.57 -12.78
C CYS A 66 10.98 5.94 -12.81
N LYS A 67 10.55 6.80 -13.73
CA LYS A 67 11.16 8.11 -13.97
C LYS A 67 10.75 9.17 -12.96
N ASN A 68 9.54 9.05 -12.41
CA ASN A 68 8.97 10.04 -11.52
C ASN A 68 7.94 9.43 -10.55
N LEU A 69 7.47 10.23 -9.59
CA LEU A 69 6.51 9.77 -8.57
C LEU A 69 5.12 9.44 -9.13
N SER A 70 4.70 10.06 -10.24
CA SER A 70 3.40 9.75 -10.85
C SER A 70 3.41 8.37 -11.49
N GLU A 71 4.45 8.07 -12.27
CA GLU A 71 4.66 6.74 -12.86
C GLU A 71 4.81 5.66 -11.77
N ARG A 72 5.54 5.97 -10.69
CA ARG A 72 5.66 5.07 -9.54
C ARG A 72 4.31 4.68 -8.96
N LYS A 73 3.45 5.66 -8.69
CA LYS A 73 2.11 5.42 -8.14
C LYS A 73 1.25 4.59 -9.08
N GLU A 74 1.28 4.89 -10.36
CA GLU A 74 0.56 4.13 -11.39
C GLU A 74 1.01 2.66 -11.42
N ILE A 75 2.32 2.41 -11.44
CA ILE A 75 2.89 1.05 -11.40
C ILE A 75 2.46 0.32 -10.12
N MET A 76 2.59 0.95 -8.95
CA MET A 76 2.20 0.35 -7.67
C MET A 76 0.71 0.00 -7.65
N ILE A 77 -0.15 0.89 -8.11
CA ILE A 77 -1.60 0.65 -8.21
C ILE A 77 -1.87 -0.52 -9.17
N ASN A 78 -1.22 -0.55 -10.32
CA ASN A 78 -1.46 -1.59 -11.33
C ASN A 78 -0.99 -2.98 -10.89
N LEU A 79 0.11 -3.06 -10.14
CA LEU A 79 0.67 -4.34 -9.66
C LEU A 79 -0.03 -4.89 -8.41
N SER A 80 -0.81 -4.08 -7.70
CA SER A 80 -1.42 -4.47 -6.43
C SER A 80 -2.90 -4.82 -6.58
N ASP A 81 -3.36 -5.83 -5.86
CA ASP A 81 -4.79 -6.16 -5.74
C ASP A 81 -5.43 -5.42 -4.57
N VAL A 82 -4.67 -5.25 -3.48
CA VAL A 82 -5.08 -4.55 -2.26
C VAL A 82 -4.04 -3.51 -1.92
N MET A 83 -4.49 -2.29 -1.63
CA MET A 83 -3.64 -1.19 -1.20
C MET A 83 -3.75 -1.03 0.32
N VAL A 84 -2.61 -0.89 1.00
CA VAL A 84 -2.57 -0.65 2.46
C VAL A 84 -1.70 0.56 2.75
N ALA A 85 -2.27 1.54 3.44
CA ALA A 85 -1.54 2.69 3.95
C ALA A 85 -1.15 2.47 5.41
N LEU A 86 0.14 2.35 5.66
CA LEU A 86 0.71 2.39 7.01
C LEU A 86 0.86 3.83 7.49
N PRO A 87 1.06 4.06 8.80
CA PRO A 87 1.45 5.37 9.31
C PRO A 87 2.57 5.98 8.48
N GLY A 88 2.33 7.19 7.94
CA GLY A 88 3.28 7.82 7.02
C GLY A 88 3.03 9.32 6.85
N GLY A 89 3.89 9.97 6.09
CA GLY A 89 3.83 11.41 5.86
C GLY A 89 3.15 11.80 4.54
N ILE A 90 3.61 12.93 3.97
CA ILE A 90 3.03 13.53 2.76
C ILE A 90 3.01 12.57 1.57
N GLY A 91 4.08 11.78 1.37
CA GLY A 91 4.12 10.80 0.28
C GLY A 91 3.01 9.74 0.40
N THR A 92 2.74 9.26 1.62
CA THR A 92 1.65 8.31 1.88
C THR A 92 0.28 8.94 1.64
N LEU A 93 0.08 10.21 2.04
CA LEU A 93 -1.16 10.94 1.74
C LEU A 93 -1.35 11.11 0.23
N ASP A 94 -0.30 11.45 -0.51
CA ASP A 94 -0.34 11.55 -1.98
C ASP A 94 -0.72 10.21 -2.62
N GLU A 95 -0.19 9.08 -2.15
CA GLU A 95 -0.56 7.74 -2.59
C GLU A 95 -2.02 7.42 -2.25
N ILE A 96 -2.49 7.69 -1.02
CA ILE A 96 -3.89 7.50 -0.60
C ILE A 96 -4.83 8.25 -1.52
N PHE A 97 -4.61 9.57 -1.71
CA PHE A 97 -5.50 10.40 -2.51
C PHE A 97 -5.43 10.06 -4.00
N THR A 98 -4.29 9.58 -4.51
CA THR A 98 -4.19 9.07 -5.88
C THR A 98 -5.12 7.87 -6.10
N VAL A 99 -5.13 6.89 -5.20
CA VAL A 99 -6.03 5.73 -5.29
C VAL A 99 -7.49 6.16 -5.19
N VAL A 100 -7.83 6.97 -4.19
CA VAL A 100 -9.20 7.40 -3.94
C VAL A 100 -9.76 8.25 -5.08
N SER A 101 -8.98 9.19 -5.61
CA SER A 101 -9.40 10.02 -6.74
C SER A 101 -9.57 9.21 -8.02
N SER A 102 -8.65 8.30 -8.31
CA SER A 102 -8.74 7.38 -9.46
C SER A 102 -9.97 6.49 -9.38
N ALA A 103 -10.29 5.96 -8.19
CA ALA A 103 -11.49 5.16 -7.96
C ALA A 103 -12.79 6.02 -8.05
N THR A 104 -12.73 7.29 -7.68
CA THR A 104 -13.89 8.17 -7.75
C THR A 104 -14.32 8.48 -9.18
N ILE A 105 -13.37 8.55 -10.11
CA ILE A 105 -13.65 8.84 -11.53
C ILE A 105 -13.70 7.55 -12.39
N GLY A 106 -13.58 6.37 -11.77
CA GLY A 106 -13.76 5.08 -12.45
C GLY A 106 -12.52 4.56 -13.19
N TYR A 107 -11.32 5.09 -12.95
CA TYR A 107 -10.08 4.53 -13.51
C TYR A 107 -9.66 3.23 -12.84
N THR A 108 -10.12 2.99 -11.62
CA THR A 108 -9.88 1.75 -10.88
C THR A 108 -11.06 1.48 -9.95
N ASP A 109 -11.25 0.24 -9.57
CA ASP A 109 -12.18 -0.22 -8.53
C ASP A 109 -11.48 -0.53 -7.20
N LYS A 110 -10.16 -0.30 -7.16
CA LYS A 110 -9.34 -0.62 -6.00
C LYS A 110 -9.70 0.23 -4.80
N LYS A 111 -9.62 -0.42 -3.65
CA LYS A 111 -9.81 0.19 -2.35
C LYS A 111 -8.48 0.33 -1.64
N ILE A 112 -8.41 1.27 -0.71
CA ILE A 112 -7.26 1.42 0.18
C ILE A 112 -7.68 1.15 1.62
N ILE A 113 -6.88 0.39 2.34
CA ILE A 113 -7.05 0.12 3.77
C ILE A 113 -6.09 1.04 4.53
N LEU A 114 -6.61 1.92 5.37
CA LEU A 114 -5.82 2.64 6.35
C LEU A 114 -5.55 1.70 7.53
N TYR A 115 -4.29 1.30 7.71
CA TYR A 115 -3.92 0.56 8.91
C TYR A 115 -3.72 1.53 10.07
N ASN A 116 -4.79 1.73 10.84
CA ASN A 116 -4.97 2.81 11.83
C ASN A 116 -4.40 2.45 13.20
N ILE A 117 -3.14 2.04 13.25
CA ILE A 117 -2.44 1.70 14.49
C ILE A 117 -2.49 2.90 15.44
N SER A 118 -2.96 2.68 16.66
CA SER A 118 -3.05 3.70 17.72
C SER A 118 -3.78 4.99 17.27
N GLY A 119 -4.69 4.88 16.32
CA GLY A 119 -5.48 6.02 15.84
C GLY A 119 -4.70 7.01 14.97
N PHE A 120 -3.56 6.61 14.40
CA PHE A 120 -2.72 7.49 13.60
C PHE A 120 -3.48 8.20 12.47
N TRP A 121 -4.43 7.51 11.83
CA TRP A 121 -5.22 8.06 10.72
C TRP A 121 -6.50 8.78 11.15
N ASN A 122 -6.79 8.90 12.46
CA ASN A 122 -7.99 9.60 12.94
C ASN A 122 -8.11 11.03 12.42
N PRO A 123 -7.04 11.85 12.33
CA PRO A 123 -7.15 13.19 11.73
C PRO A 123 -7.56 13.17 10.26
N LEU A 124 -7.06 12.20 9.47
CA LEU A 124 -7.46 12.04 8.07
C LEU A 124 -8.93 11.62 7.95
N ILE A 125 -9.38 10.68 8.77
CA ILE A 125 -10.76 10.22 8.82
C ILE A 125 -11.69 11.38 9.20
N SER A 126 -11.29 12.21 10.18
CA SER A 126 -12.04 13.41 10.58
C SER A 126 -12.12 14.44 9.45
N LEU A 127 -11.04 14.64 8.69
CA LEU A 127 -11.04 15.49 7.50
C LEU A 127 -12.02 14.95 6.45
N MET A 128 -12.01 13.65 6.17
CA MET A 128 -12.93 13.05 5.20
C MET A 128 -14.40 13.20 5.62
N ASN A 129 -14.70 12.98 6.89
CA ASN A 129 -16.05 13.22 7.45
C ASN A 129 -16.47 14.69 7.32
N HIS A 130 -15.57 15.62 7.57
CA HIS A 130 -15.84 17.04 7.40
C HIS A 130 -16.15 17.37 5.94
N LEU A 131 -15.33 16.94 4.99
CA LEU A 131 -15.55 17.18 3.56
C LEU A 131 -16.87 16.56 3.07
N GLU A 132 -17.22 15.38 3.57
CA GLU A 132 -18.51 14.73 3.28
C GLU A 132 -19.67 15.56 3.80
N SER A 133 -19.60 16.07 5.04
CA SER A 133 -20.64 16.93 5.64
C SER A 133 -20.84 18.25 4.87
N GLN A 134 -19.81 18.74 4.18
CA GLN A 134 -19.86 19.92 3.34
C GLN A 134 -20.30 19.61 1.88
N GLY A 135 -20.63 18.35 1.56
CA GLY A 135 -21.01 17.94 0.21
C GLY A 135 -19.85 17.95 -0.80
N MET A 136 -18.60 17.95 -0.34
CA MET A 136 -17.40 18.00 -1.21
C MET A 136 -16.97 16.62 -1.69
N ILE A 137 -17.54 15.53 -1.17
CA ILE A 137 -17.24 14.16 -1.59
C ILE A 137 -18.43 13.58 -2.36
N ARG A 138 -18.15 13.00 -3.52
CA ARG A 138 -19.14 12.28 -4.31
C ARG A 138 -19.29 10.84 -3.81
N GLY A 139 -20.49 10.48 -3.39
CA GLY A 139 -20.82 9.16 -2.85
C GLY A 139 -20.21 8.95 -1.45
N ASP A 140 -20.27 7.73 -0.97
CA ASP A 140 -19.72 7.35 0.33
C ASP A 140 -18.23 6.96 0.18
N TYR A 141 -17.33 7.76 0.76
CA TYR A 141 -15.90 7.54 0.69
C TYR A 141 -15.48 6.22 1.38
N ARG A 142 -16.28 5.70 2.32
CA ARG A 142 -16.01 4.45 3.06
C ARG A 142 -16.08 3.22 2.15
N GLN A 143 -16.69 3.35 0.99
CA GLN A 143 -16.63 2.30 -0.03
C GLN A 143 -15.25 2.19 -0.69
N ARG A 144 -14.40 3.21 -0.56
CA ARG A 144 -13.05 3.30 -1.15
C ARG A 144 -11.94 3.29 -0.11
N ILE A 145 -12.20 3.88 1.06
CA ILE A 145 -11.27 3.93 2.19
C ILE A 145 -11.82 3.02 3.30
N LEU A 146 -11.15 1.92 3.53
CA LEU A 146 -11.42 1.02 4.64
C LEU A 146 -10.48 1.33 5.80
N VAL A 147 -10.85 0.97 7.02
CA VAL A 147 -10.01 1.19 8.20
C VAL A 147 -9.85 -0.14 8.93
N ALA A 148 -8.60 -0.50 9.24
CA ALA A 148 -8.26 -1.63 10.09
C ALA A 148 -7.41 -1.14 11.26
N GLU A 149 -7.79 -1.46 12.49
CA GLU A 149 -7.10 -1.04 13.70
C GLU A 149 -6.16 -2.13 14.24
N THR A 150 -6.41 -3.38 13.87
CA THR A 150 -5.64 -4.54 14.32
C THR A 150 -5.11 -5.38 13.14
N PRO A 151 -4.06 -6.19 13.36
CA PRO A 151 -3.58 -7.14 12.36
C PRO A 151 -4.65 -8.15 11.93
N GLU A 152 -5.53 -8.55 12.86
CA GLU A 152 -6.61 -9.50 12.63
C GLU A 152 -7.67 -8.91 11.70
N GLU A 153 -8.06 -7.65 11.92
CA GLU A 153 -8.97 -6.92 11.03
C GLU A 153 -8.37 -6.77 9.64
N LEU A 154 -7.10 -6.32 9.56
CA LEU A 154 -6.39 -6.20 8.28
C LEU A 154 -6.39 -7.55 7.54
N SER A 155 -6.01 -8.64 8.21
CA SER A 155 -6.00 -9.99 7.65
C SER A 155 -7.38 -10.45 7.15
N SER A 156 -8.44 -10.10 7.89
CA SER A 156 -9.82 -10.44 7.51
C SER A 156 -10.24 -9.69 6.24
N MET A 157 -9.86 -8.42 6.10
CA MET A 157 -10.16 -7.61 4.91
C MET A 157 -9.51 -8.17 3.65
N PHE A 158 -8.28 -8.71 3.75
CA PHE A 158 -7.62 -9.37 2.61
C PHE A 158 -8.40 -10.57 2.06
N ARG A 159 -9.13 -11.29 2.91
CA ARG A 159 -9.95 -12.44 2.49
C ARG A 159 -11.24 -12.04 1.79
N LEU A 160 -11.71 -10.82 2.04
CA LEU A 160 -12.98 -10.30 1.50
C LEU A 160 -12.79 -9.53 0.19
N LEU A 161 -11.57 -9.07 -0.09
CA LEU A 161 -11.26 -8.35 -1.31
C LEU A 161 -10.92 -9.35 -2.42
N PRO A 162 -11.54 -9.23 -3.61
CA PRO A 162 -11.31 -10.17 -4.70
C PRO A 162 -9.85 -10.10 -5.15
N ALA A 163 -9.18 -11.25 -5.17
CA ALA A 163 -7.96 -11.40 -5.94
C ALA A 163 -8.30 -11.26 -7.44
N ARG A 164 -7.39 -10.68 -8.22
CA ARG A 164 -7.55 -10.66 -9.68
C ARG A 164 -7.67 -12.08 -10.19
N SER A 165 -8.74 -12.34 -10.92
CA SER A 165 -8.88 -13.52 -11.79
C SER A 165 -7.90 -13.44 -12.97
#